data_43fb9402655765daeab4a214b2bdc6b6
#
_entry.id   43fb9402655765daeab4a214b2bdc6b6
#
_cell.length_a   1.000
_cell.length_b   1.000
_cell.length_c   1.000
_cell.angle_alpha   90.00
_cell.angle_beta   90.00
_cell.angle_gamma   90.00
#
_symmetry.space_group_name_H-M   'P 1'
#
loop_
_entity.id
_entity.type
_entity.pdbx_description
1 polymer ?
#
loop_
_entity_poly.entity_id
_entity_poly.type
_entity_poly.pdbx_seq_one_letter_code
_entity_poly.pdbx_strand_id
1 'polypeptide(L)'
;MKSPNDSATQTTHLVMPTDANTYGSAFGGYIMSLMDIAAGICASRHCEGPALTAAVDELVFKNPIRVGDVVIIKASVNYVGKTSMEVGVRVEREDHVTRTLEHCLSGYFTFVAVNSNGRPILVKPLMLNTDEEKRRHNEGKARKENRTKERKF
;
A
#
# COMPACT_ATOMS: atom_id res chain seq x y z
N MET A 1 -18.05 1.49 12.30
CA MET A 1 -17.38 1.00 11.08
C MET A 1 -16.62 2.14 10.42
N LYS A 2 -15.48 1.82 9.83
CA LYS A 2 -14.64 2.82 9.15
C LYS A 2 -14.77 2.69 7.64
N SER A 3 -14.79 3.85 6.96
CA SER A 3 -14.64 3.89 5.51
C SER A 3 -13.16 3.89 5.12
N PRO A 4 -12.83 3.67 3.85
CA PRO A 4 -11.44 3.79 3.38
C PRO A 4 -10.79 5.13 3.74
N ASN A 5 -11.54 6.23 3.70
CA ASN A 5 -11.02 7.56 4.04
C ASN A 5 -10.59 7.69 5.50
N ASP A 6 -11.21 6.96 6.41
CA ASP A 6 -10.90 7.07 7.85
C ASP A 6 -9.48 6.60 8.19
N SER A 7 -8.92 5.70 7.38
CA SER A 7 -7.56 5.17 7.60
C SER A 7 -6.57 5.57 6.50
N ALA A 8 -7.03 6.26 5.45
CA ALA A 8 -6.18 6.68 4.34
C ALA A 8 -4.94 7.41 4.85
N THR A 9 -3.80 7.06 4.29
CA THR A 9 -2.49 7.54 4.75
C THR A 9 -1.70 8.08 3.58
N GLN A 10 -1.06 9.24 3.79
CA GLN A 10 -0.16 9.82 2.82
C GLN A 10 1.15 10.15 3.50
N THR A 11 2.26 9.77 2.87
CA THR A 11 3.60 10.10 3.32
C THR A 11 4.37 10.78 2.18
N THR A 12 5.31 11.64 2.53
CA THR A 12 6.07 12.43 1.56
C THR A 12 7.55 12.38 1.95
N HIS A 13 8.42 12.06 0.97
CA HIS A 13 9.83 11.86 1.20
C HIS A 13 10.68 12.51 0.10
N LEU A 14 11.78 13.09 0.48
CA LEU A 14 12.79 13.57 -0.48
C LEU A 14 13.76 12.41 -0.76
N VAL A 15 14.00 12.10 -2.03
CA VAL A 15 14.95 11.06 -2.41
C VAL A 15 16.37 11.59 -2.24
N MET A 16 17.12 11.02 -1.33
CA MET A 16 18.49 11.41 -1.01
C MET A 16 19.50 10.56 -1.79
N PRO A 17 20.75 11.02 -1.98
CA PRO A 17 21.77 10.21 -2.66
C PRO A 17 22.00 8.84 -2.04
N THR A 18 21.82 8.70 -0.72
CA THR A 18 21.95 7.42 -0.01
C THR A 18 20.83 6.44 -0.33
N ASP A 19 19.72 6.91 -0.93
CA ASP A 19 18.58 6.09 -1.29
C ASP A 19 18.64 5.62 -2.75
N ALA A 20 19.71 5.97 -3.46
CA ALA A 20 19.84 5.75 -4.90
C ALA A 20 20.69 4.51 -5.22
N ASN A 21 20.40 3.93 -6.38
CA ASN A 21 21.27 2.93 -7.00
C ASN A 21 22.42 3.64 -7.75
N THR A 22 23.28 2.84 -8.41
CA THR A 22 24.43 3.38 -9.15
C THR A 22 24.05 4.22 -10.36
N TYR A 23 22.78 4.21 -10.77
CA TYR A 23 22.28 4.96 -11.93
C TYR A 23 21.58 6.26 -11.56
N GLY A 24 21.62 6.66 -10.29
CA GLY A 24 21.01 7.90 -9.84
C GLY A 24 19.50 7.85 -9.64
N SER A 25 18.90 6.67 -9.66
CA SER A 25 17.49 6.44 -9.38
C SER A 25 17.33 5.82 -7.99
N ALA A 26 16.21 6.09 -7.33
CA ALA A 26 15.89 5.42 -6.07
C ALA A 26 15.84 3.91 -6.31
N PHE A 27 16.53 3.14 -5.46
CA PHE A 27 16.50 1.69 -5.64
C PHE A 27 15.14 1.13 -5.21
N GLY A 28 14.72 0.04 -5.91
CA GLY A 28 13.38 -0.51 -5.75
C GLY A 28 13.04 -0.89 -4.31
N GLY A 29 13.99 -1.48 -3.59
CA GLY A 29 13.79 -1.87 -2.20
C GLY A 29 13.53 -0.69 -1.27
N TYR A 30 14.14 0.46 -1.54
CA TYR A 30 13.86 1.67 -0.77
C TYR A 30 12.41 2.12 -0.95
N ILE A 31 11.94 2.18 -2.19
CA ILE A 31 10.55 2.57 -2.48
C ILE A 31 9.57 1.57 -1.89
N MET A 32 9.86 0.27 -2.01
CA MET A 32 9.02 -0.77 -1.43
C MET A 32 8.93 -0.65 0.08
N SER A 33 10.03 -0.31 0.76
CA SER A 33 10.02 -0.12 2.22
C SER A 33 9.12 1.05 2.63
N LEU A 34 9.16 2.15 1.87
CA LEU A 34 8.28 3.30 2.12
C LEU A 34 6.81 2.94 1.90
N MET A 35 6.53 2.15 0.86
CA MET A 35 5.17 1.66 0.58
C MET A 35 4.66 0.78 1.71
N ASP A 36 5.49 -0.15 2.18
CA ASP A 36 5.13 -1.07 3.25
C ASP A 36 4.84 -0.31 4.56
N ILE A 37 5.65 0.69 4.89
CA ILE A 37 5.44 1.52 6.09
C ILE A 37 4.10 2.27 5.98
N ALA A 38 3.84 2.94 4.86
CA ALA A 38 2.59 3.68 4.67
C ALA A 38 1.38 2.76 4.70
N ALA A 39 1.48 1.60 4.06
CA ALA A 39 0.41 0.60 4.05
C ALA A 39 0.16 0.04 5.45
N GLY A 40 1.22 -0.20 6.22
CA GLY A 40 1.14 -0.68 7.60
C GLY A 40 0.45 0.31 8.53
N ILE A 41 0.76 1.60 8.39
CA ILE A 41 0.09 2.66 9.13
C ILE A 41 -1.40 2.66 8.80
N CYS A 42 -1.73 2.58 7.51
CA CYS A 42 -3.11 2.55 7.03
C CYS A 42 -3.88 1.34 7.59
N ALA A 43 -3.30 0.15 7.49
CA ALA A 43 -3.91 -1.07 8.02
C ALA A 43 -4.13 -0.97 9.54
N SER A 44 -3.14 -0.49 10.27
CA SER A 44 -3.20 -0.33 11.72
C SER A 44 -4.29 0.67 12.14
N ARG A 45 -4.44 1.74 11.39
CA ARG A 45 -5.51 2.72 11.64
C ARG A 45 -6.89 2.10 11.44
N HIS A 46 -7.03 1.24 10.41
CA HIS A 46 -8.31 0.58 10.16
C HIS A 46 -8.65 -0.45 11.24
N CYS A 47 -7.72 -1.35 11.55
CA CYS A 47 -7.98 -2.43 12.52
C CYS A 47 -7.76 -2.00 13.97
N GLU A 48 -7.25 -0.79 14.20
CA GLU A 48 -7.00 -0.24 15.55
C GLU A 48 -6.06 -1.09 16.38
N GLY A 49 -5.05 -1.64 15.74
CA GLY A 49 -4.07 -2.48 16.42
C GLY A 49 -2.96 -2.93 15.49
N PRO A 50 -2.10 -3.85 15.93
CA PRO A 50 -1.00 -4.33 15.12
C PRO A 50 -1.48 -5.05 13.87
N ALA A 51 -0.76 -4.85 12.77
CA ALA A 51 -0.98 -5.57 11.52
C ALA A 51 0.36 -5.90 10.89
N LEU A 52 0.48 -7.11 10.36
CA LEU A 52 1.73 -7.61 9.76
C LEU A 52 1.55 -7.81 8.26
N THR A 53 2.58 -7.47 7.49
CA THR A 53 2.62 -7.69 6.06
C THR A 53 2.66 -9.19 5.77
N ALA A 54 1.73 -9.67 4.95
CA ALA A 54 1.65 -11.09 4.59
C ALA A 54 1.98 -11.35 3.13
N ALA A 55 1.63 -10.41 2.23
CA ALA A 55 1.86 -10.58 0.79
C ALA A 55 1.89 -9.23 0.08
N VAL A 56 2.56 -9.20 -1.06
CA VAL A 56 2.58 -8.02 -1.95
C VAL A 56 2.29 -8.52 -3.37
N ASP A 57 1.33 -7.89 -4.04
CA ASP A 57 0.92 -8.26 -5.39
C ASP A 57 1.04 -7.09 -6.35
N GLU A 58 1.30 -7.42 -7.62
CA GLU A 58 1.24 -6.48 -8.75
C GLU A 58 2.09 -5.23 -8.60
N LEU A 59 3.29 -5.40 -8.08
CA LEU A 59 4.23 -4.30 -7.94
C LEU A 59 4.98 -4.08 -9.25
N VAL A 60 4.61 -3.03 -9.99
CA VAL A 60 5.19 -2.74 -11.30
C VAL A 60 5.73 -1.30 -11.32
N PHE A 61 7.02 -1.16 -11.58
CA PHE A 61 7.70 0.13 -11.72
C PHE A 61 7.51 0.64 -13.15
N LYS A 62 6.76 1.72 -13.31
CA LYS A 62 6.46 2.31 -14.63
C LYS A 62 7.43 3.43 -15.01
N ASN A 63 7.81 4.24 -14.04
CA ASN A 63 8.65 5.42 -14.26
C ASN A 63 9.71 5.49 -13.17
N PRO A 64 10.95 5.86 -13.50
CA PRO A 64 12.02 5.97 -12.52
C PRO A 64 11.79 7.16 -11.58
N ILE A 65 12.26 7.01 -10.35
CA ILE A 65 12.26 8.07 -9.33
C ILE A 65 13.73 8.43 -9.11
N ARG A 66 14.06 9.72 -9.25
CA ARG A 66 15.45 10.17 -9.23
C ARG A 66 15.81 10.86 -7.92
N VAL A 67 17.12 10.92 -7.65
CA VAL A 67 17.63 11.70 -6.54
C VAL A 67 17.16 13.16 -6.69
N GLY A 68 16.63 13.72 -5.62
CA GLY A 68 16.08 15.07 -5.60
C GLY A 68 14.58 15.15 -5.85
N ASP A 69 13.98 14.09 -6.39
CA ASP A 69 12.52 14.04 -6.54
C ASP A 69 11.83 13.89 -5.19
N VAL A 70 10.60 14.38 -5.10
CA VAL A 70 9.76 14.19 -3.93
C VAL A 70 8.83 13.00 -4.21
N VAL A 71 8.88 11.99 -3.34
CA VAL A 71 8.03 10.80 -3.45
C VAL A 71 6.80 11.00 -2.57
N ILE A 72 5.63 10.84 -3.16
CA ILE A 72 4.35 10.92 -2.46
C ILE A 72 3.72 9.54 -2.49
N ILE A 73 3.46 8.98 -1.31
CA ILE A 73 2.91 7.63 -1.17
C ILE A 73 1.52 7.75 -0.56
N LYS A 74 0.53 7.18 -1.25
CA LYS A 74 -0.87 7.20 -0.83
C LYS A 74 -1.34 5.77 -0.63
N ALA A 75 -1.86 5.49 0.56
CA ALA A 75 -2.33 4.16 0.94
C ALA A 75 -3.79 4.22 1.39
N SER A 76 -4.58 3.26 0.97
CA SER A 76 -6.00 3.17 1.34
C SER A 76 -6.43 1.70 1.37
N VAL A 77 -7.26 1.33 2.34
CA VAL A 77 -7.79 -0.03 2.42
C VAL A 77 -8.82 -0.25 1.32
N ASN A 78 -8.58 -1.24 0.47
CA ASN A 78 -9.49 -1.61 -0.61
C ASN A 78 -10.49 -2.68 -0.20
N TYR A 79 -10.03 -3.69 0.54
CA TYR A 79 -10.80 -4.89 0.85
C TYR A 79 -10.43 -5.41 2.23
N VAL A 80 -11.44 -5.92 2.93
CA VAL A 80 -11.28 -6.56 4.24
C VAL A 80 -11.86 -7.96 4.17
N GLY A 81 -11.03 -8.96 4.49
CA GLY A 81 -11.45 -10.35 4.68
C GLY A 81 -11.81 -10.61 6.14
N LYS A 82 -11.58 -11.83 6.61
CA LYS A 82 -11.83 -12.16 8.02
C LYS A 82 -10.77 -11.55 8.94
N THR A 83 -9.51 -11.87 8.69
CA THR A 83 -8.37 -11.40 9.49
C THR A 83 -7.40 -10.54 8.69
N SER A 84 -7.65 -10.36 7.40
CA SER A 84 -6.75 -9.68 6.48
C SER A 84 -7.38 -8.44 5.87
N MET A 85 -6.51 -7.54 5.43
CA MET A 85 -6.87 -6.31 4.74
C MET A 85 -5.97 -6.18 3.52
N GLU A 86 -6.55 -5.80 2.38
CA GLU A 86 -5.75 -5.37 1.24
C GLU A 86 -5.65 -3.85 1.26
N VAL A 87 -4.42 -3.35 1.25
CA VAL A 87 -4.13 -1.92 1.17
C VAL A 87 -3.56 -1.62 -0.20
N GLY A 88 -4.27 -0.79 -0.97
CA GLY A 88 -3.74 -0.28 -2.24
C GLY A 88 -2.79 0.87 -1.96
N VAL A 89 -1.63 0.85 -2.63
CA VAL A 89 -0.60 1.88 -2.46
C VAL A 89 -0.25 2.46 -3.81
N ARG A 90 -0.36 3.77 -3.93
CA ARG A 90 0.01 4.52 -5.12
C ARG A 90 1.22 5.38 -4.82
N VAL A 91 2.23 5.31 -5.69
CA VAL A 91 3.44 6.12 -5.57
C VAL A 91 3.50 7.10 -6.73
N GLU A 92 3.61 8.38 -6.39
CA GLU A 92 3.79 9.47 -7.34
C GLU A 92 5.13 10.15 -7.06
N ARG A 93 5.77 10.69 -8.10
CA ARG A 93 6.91 11.58 -7.90
C ARG A 93 6.54 12.99 -8.32
N GLU A 94 7.01 13.95 -7.56
CA GLU A 94 7.05 15.34 -7.98
C GLU A 94 8.44 15.58 -8.55
N ASP A 95 8.50 15.88 -9.84
CA ASP A 95 9.77 16.15 -10.54
C ASP A 95 10.42 17.37 -9.92
N HIS A 96 11.69 17.29 -9.55
CA HIS A 96 12.38 18.37 -8.85
C HIS A 96 12.73 19.58 -9.73
N VAL A 97 12.57 19.43 -11.05
CA VAL A 97 12.81 20.51 -12.01
C VAL A 97 11.49 21.17 -12.42
N THR A 98 10.53 20.37 -12.92
CA THR A 98 9.27 20.86 -13.46
C THR A 98 8.15 21.00 -12.45
N ARG A 99 8.29 20.33 -11.28
CA ARG A 99 7.26 20.26 -10.22
C ARG A 99 5.96 19.58 -10.68
N THR A 100 6.00 18.84 -11.78
CA THR A 100 4.87 18.05 -12.23
C THR A 100 4.82 16.71 -11.49
N LEU A 101 3.60 16.22 -11.26
CA LEU A 101 3.35 14.93 -10.62
C LEU A 101 3.26 13.82 -11.68
N GLU A 102 3.87 12.68 -11.39
CA GLU A 102 3.86 11.53 -12.28
C GLU A 102 3.64 10.25 -11.48
N HIS A 103 2.70 9.43 -11.95
CA HIS A 103 2.45 8.12 -11.34
C HIS A 103 3.61 7.17 -11.69
N CYS A 104 4.29 6.65 -10.67
CA CYS A 104 5.47 5.82 -10.86
C CYS A 104 5.20 4.34 -10.67
N LEU A 105 4.42 3.99 -9.65
CA LEU A 105 4.04 2.60 -9.43
C LEU A 105 2.83 2.52 -8.50
N SER A 106 2.22 1.35 -8.51
CA SER A 106 1.17 0.96 -7.57
C SER A 106 1.40 -0.49 -7.16
N GLY A 107 0.87 -0.85 -6.02
CA GLY A 107 0.92 -2.22 -5.54
C GLY A 107 -0.20 -2.49 -4.55
N TYR A 108 -0.42 -3.75 -4.27
CA TYR A 108 -1.44 -4.20 -3.33
C TYR A 108 -0.78 -4.99 -2.21
N PHE A 109 -0.89 -4.49 -1.00
CA PHE A 109 -0.27 -5.08 0.18
C PHE A 109 -1.34 -5.76 1.02
N THR A 110 -1.13 -7.02 1.36
CA THR A 110 -2.01 -7.75 2.26
C THR A 110 -1.44 -7.74 3.66
N PHE A 111 -2.22 -7.23 4.60
CA PHE A 111 -1.88 -7.20 6.02
C PHE A 111 -2.83 -8.11 6.78
N VAL A 112 -2.30 -8.73 7.83
CA VAL A 112 -3.10 -9.54 8.77
C VAL A 112 -3.12 -8.84 10.11
N ALA A 113 -4.32 -8.59 10.64
CA ALA A 113 -4.48 -8.04 11.98
C ALA A 113 -4.14 -9.11 13.00
N VAL A 114 -3.34 -8.74 14.01
CA VAL A 114 -2.88 -9.67 15.03
C VAL A 114 -3.07 -9.09 16.42
N ASN A 115 -3.16 -9.98 17.42
CA ASN A 115 -3.17 -9.58 18.83
C ASN A 115 -1.74 -9.45 19.38
N SER A 116 -1.61 -9.17 20.66
CA SER A 116 -0.31 -9.01 21.32
C SER A 116 0.55 -10.28 21.28
N ASN A 117 -0.06 -11.45 21.08
CA ASN A 117 0.64 -12.72 20.93
C ASN A 117 0.98 -13.06 19.46
N GLY A 118 0.71 -12.15 18.54
CA GLY A 118 0.96 -12.36 17.11
C GLY A 118 -0.06 -13.27 16.43
N ARG A 119 -1.19 -13.54 17.04
CA ARG A 119 -2.23 -14.39 16.46
C ARG A 119 -3.25 -13.57 15.68
N PRO A 120 -3.72 -14.06 14.51
CA PRO A 120 -4.73 -13.33 13.72
C PRO A 120 -6.00 -13.07 14.50
N ILE A 121 -6.57 -11.88 14.32
CA ILE A 121 -7.85 -11.48 14.89
C ILE A 121 -8.78 -10.98 13.79
N LEU A 122 -10.08 -11.00 14.06
CA LEU A 122 -11.10 -10.54 13.11
C LEU A 122 -10.98 -9.03 12.89
N VAL A 123 -11.12 -8.63 11.64
CA VAL A 123 -11.12 -7.23 11.22
C VAL A 123 -12.56 -6.79 10.96
N LYS A 124 -12.92 -5.60 11.42
CA LYS A 124 -14.24 -5.03 11.15
C LYS A 124 -14.39 -4.72 9.66
N PRO A 125 -15.56 -4.97 9.06
CA PRO A 125 -15.80 -4.68 7.66
C PRO A 125 -15.63 -3.21 7.32
N LEU A 126 -15.33 -2.93 6.04
CA LEU A 126 -15.33 -1.57 5.50
C LEU A 126 -16.73 -1.06 5.26
N MET A 127 -16.95 0.21 5.56
CA MET A 127 -18.13 0.94 5.13
C MET A 127 -17.83 1.55 3.76
N LEU A 128 -18.54 1.08 2.73
CA LEU A 128 -18.33 1.53 1.35
C LEU A 128 -19.41 2.54 0.98
N ASN A 129 -19.00 3.77 0.66
CA ASN A 129 -19.91 4.89 0.41
C ASN A 129 -19.98 5.29 -1.06
N THR A 130 -18.93 5.03 -1.85
CA THR A 130 -18.87 5.46 -3.24
C THR A 130 -18.78 4.27 -4.19
N ASP A 131 -19.15 4.49 -5.46
CA ASP A 131 -19.03 3.46 -6.48
C ASP A 131 -17.57 3.05 -6.69
N GLU A 132 -16.64 4.00 -6.58
CA GLU A 132 -15.22 3.71 -6.68
C GLU A 132 -14.73 2.82 -5.55
N GLU A 133 -15.17 3.08 -4.32
CA GLU A 133 -14.85 2.24 -3.17
C GLU A 133 -15.37 0.81 -3.34
N LYS A 134 -16.60 0.68 -3.85
CA LYS A 134 -17.20 -0.62 -4.13
C LYS A 134 -16.44 -1.38 -5.22
N ARG A 135 -16.01 -0.68 -6.27
CA ARG A 135 -15.21 -1.25 -7.36
C ARG A 135 -13.88 -1.77 -6.82
N ARG A 136 -13.18 -0.95 -6.05
CA ARG A 136 -11.88 -1.33 -5.43
C ARG A 136 -12.03 -2.53 -4.51
N HIS A 137 -13.11 -2.57 -3.74
CA HIS A 137 -13.42 -3.69 -2.84
C HIS A 137 -13.62 -4.99 -3.64
N ASN A 138 -14.41 -4.94 -4.70
CA ASN A 138 -14.69 -6.10 -5.53
C ASN A 138 -13.43 -6.61 -6.24
N GLU A 139 -12.61 -5.71 -6.74
CA GLU A 139 -11.34 -6.04 -7.38
C GLU A 139 -10.35 -6.65 -6.37
N GLY A 140 -10.30 -6.11 -5.16
CA GLY A 140 -9.47 -6.64 -4.08
C GLY A 140 -9.91 -8.02 -3.65
N LYS A 141 -11.21 -8.24 -3.58
CA LYS A 141 -11.77 -9.57 -3.29
C LYS A 141 -11.36 -10.59 -4.34
N ALA A 142 -11.44 -10.20 -5.63
CA ALA A 142 -11.05 -11.06 -6.74
C ALA A 142 -9.55 -11.42 -6.68
N ARG A 143 -8.69 -10.45 -6.35
CA ARG A 143 -7.25 -10.71 -6.18
C ARG A 143 -6.99 -11.71 -5.07
N LYS A 144 -7.69 -11.58 -3.95
CA LYS A 144 -7.56 -12.53 -2.84
C LYS A 144 -7.99 -13.93 -3.25
N GLU A 145 -9.11 -14.06 -3.93
CA GLU A 145 -9.62 -15.36 -4.40
C GLU A 145 -8.63 -16.02 -5.37
N ASN A 146 -8.09 -15.26 -6.32
CA ASN A 146 -7.11 -15.75 -7.27
C ASN A 146 -5.81 -16.20 -6.58
N ARG A 147 -5.32 -15.41 -5.63
CA ARG A 147 -4.11 -15.74 -4.88
C ARG A 147 -4.29 -17.04 -4.08
N THR A 148 -5.45 -17.23 -3.47
CA THR A 148 -5.77 -18.43 -2.72
C THR A 148 -5.80 -19.66 -3.62
N LYS A 149 -6.32 -19.55 -4.85
CA LYS A 149 -6.33 -20.62 -5.84
C LYS A 149 -4.93 -21.00 -6.33
N GLU A 150 -4.02 -20.02 -6.44
CA GLU A 150 -2.66 -20.24 -6.91
C GLU A 150 -1.73 -20.83 -5.85
N ARG A 151 -2.10 -20.72 -4.57
CA ARG A 151 -1.32 -21.30 -3.47
C ARG A 151 -1.49 -22.81 -3.42
N LYS A 152 -0.62 -23.50 -4.14
CA LYS A 152 -0.49 -24.96 -4.11
C LYS A 152 0.85 -25.32 -3.48
N PHE A 153 1.03 -24.99 -2.22
CA PHE A 153 2.21 -25.37 -1.48
C PHE A 153 1.92 -26.56 -0.57
#